data_ccbb9924f023dae0ba11bcf5ef85c06e
#
_entry.id   ccbb9924f023dae0ba11bcf5ef85c06e
#
_cell.length_a   1.000
_cell.length_b   1.000
_cell.length_c   1.000
_cell.angle_alpha   90.00
_cell.angle_beta   90.00
_cell.angle_gamma   90.00
#
_symmetry.space_group_name_H-M   'P 1'
#
loop_
_entity.id
_entity.type
_entity.pdbx_description
1 polymer ?
#
loop_
_entity_poly.entity_id
_entity_poly.type
_entity_poly.pdbx_seq_one_letter_code
_entity_poly.pdbx_strand_id
1 'polypeptide(L)'
;KMNKLLKKMMVALLSLGLVQAVWAEDMPDLDELIQKAKQGSVSAQSSLGAIYLFREDYASATYWLRKAAEQGQQTAQKNLGLLYYDGVGVNQDYEEALKWFRKSAEQGYADAQYVLGWMYTQGQGVRQDDTQAVQWYRKAAEQGHADSQYNLGVMYANGQGVRQDDAHAVQWYRKAAEQGFVDAQYNLGWMYNEGRGVHQDYVEAVRWYSKAAEQGYADAQFNLAVMYDQ
;
A
#
# COMPACT_ATOMS: atom_id res chain seq x y z
N LYS A 1 -14.64 -7.25 14.82
CA LYS A 1 -13.46 -8.15 14.79
C LYS A 1 -12.63 -7.73 13.58
N MET A 2 -11.52 -7.07 13.83
CA MET A 2 -10.61 -6.58 12.79
C MET A 2 -10.08 -7.74 11.94
N ASN A 3 -10.20 -7.63 10.61
CA ASN A 3 -9.76 -8.65 9.67
C ASN A 3 -8.24 -8.85 9.80
N LYS A 4 -7.75 -10.11 9.86
CA LYS A 4 -6.32 -10.45 9.99
C LYS A 4 -5.44 -9.80 8.93
N LEU A 5 -5.99 -9.51 7.75
CA LEU A 5 -5.31 -8.84 6.64
C LEU A 5 -5.03 -7.36 6.97
N LEU A 6 -6.00 -6.68 7.57
CA LEU A 6 -5.86 -5.27 8.00
C LEU A 6 -4.84 -5.12 9.13
N LYS A 7 -4.81 -6.07 10.10
CA LYS A 7 -3.74 -6.11 11.13
C LYS A 7 -2.35 -6.26 10.51
N LYS A 8 -2.21 -7.09 9.47
CA LYS A 8 -0.94 -7.25 8.75
C LYS A 8 -0.56 -5.99 7.95
N MET A 9 -1.53 -5.30 7.34
CA MET A 9 -1.29 -4.02 6.66
C MET A 9 -0.89 -2.92 7.64
N MET A 10 -1.57 -2.77 8.78
CA MET A 10 -1.17 -1.82 9.84
C MET A 10 0.25 -2.11 10.34
N VAL A 11 0.57 -3.37 10.63
CA VAL A 11 1.89 -3.76 11.13
C VAL A 11 2.97 -3.59 10.05
N ALA A 12 2.68 -3.90 8.78
CA ALA A 12 3.63 -3.71 7.68
C ALA A 12 3.88 -2.24 7.35
N LEU A 13 2.84 -1.39 7.38
CA LEU A 13 2.95 0.05 7.15
C LEU A 13 3.63 0.79 8.33
N LEU A 14 3.52 0.26 9.55
CA LEU A 14 4.23 0.76 10.72
C LEU A 14 5.71 0.30 10.74
N SER A 15 6.03 -0.87 10.16
CA SER A 15 7.34 -1.49 10.31
C SER A 15 8.43 -0.87 9.41
N LEU A 16 8.10 -0.30 8.26
CA LEU A 16 9.10 0.16 7.29
C LEU A 16 9.72 1.53 7.59
N GLY A 17 9.09 2.38 8.40
CA GLY A 17 9.62 3.72 8.70
C GLY A 17 10.01 3.95 10.17
N LEU A 18 9.50 3.16 11.10
CA LEU A 18 9.66 3.39 12.53
C LEU A 18 10.48 2.31 13.26
N VAL A 19 10.51 1.08 12.74
CA VAL A 19 11.25 -0.02 13.39
C VAL A 19 12.76 0.23 13.33
N GLN A 20 13.28 0.89 12.31
CA GLN A 20 14.71 1.27 12.27
C GLN A 20 15.09 2.38 13.27
N ALA A 21 14.13 3.24 13.65
CA ALA A 21 14.37 4.30 14.62
C ALA A 21 14.11 3.87 16.09
N VAL A 22 13.31 2.81 16.30
CA VAL A 22 12.90 2.34 17.65
C VAL A 22 13.86 1.31 18.25
N TRP A 23 14.71 0.67 17.43
CA TRP A 23 15.70 -0.33 17.87
C TRP A 23 17.13 0.20 17.95
N ALA A 24 17.36 1.50 17.68
CA ALA A 24 18.63 2.13 18.00
C ALA A 24 18.70 2.43 19.50
N GLU A 25 19.87 2.22 20.11
CA GLU A 25 20.17 2.36 21.56
C GLU A 25 19.89 3.75 22.17
N ASP A 26 19.36 4.71 21.39
CA ASP A 26 18.99 6.07 21.80
C ASP A 26 17.49 6.35 21.57
N MET A 27 16.61 5.65 22.29
CA MET A 27 15.23 6.14 22.39
C MET A 27 15.25 7.49 23.14
N PRO A 28 14.75 8.58 22.54
CA PRO A 28 14.61 9.82 23.29
C PRO A 28 13.76 9.57 24.54
N ASP A 29 14.15 10.15 25.65
CA ASP A 29 13.34 10.10 26.87
C ASP A 29 11.90 10.49 26.52
N LEU A 30 10.96 9.60 26.82
CA LEU A 30 9.54 9.81 26.49
C LEU A 30 9.02 11.12 27.08
N ASP A 31 9.50 11.50 28.27
CA ASP A 31 9.12 12.75 28.90
C ASP A 31 9.65 13.97 28.13
N GLU A 32 10.87 13.91 27.63
CA GLU A 32 11.45 14.95 26.76
C GLU A 32 10.66 15.05 25.44
N LEU A 33 10.31 13.91 24.84
CA LEU A 33 9.53 13.87 23.62
C LEU A 33 8.13 14.48 23.82
N ILE A 34 7.48 14.17 24.95
CA ILE A 34 6.19 14.76 25.34
C ILE A 34 6.32 16.27 25.49
N GLN A 35 7.37 16.77 26.12
CA GLN A 35 7.56 18.22 26.29
C GLN A 35 7.76 18.92 24.92
N LYS A 36 8.59 18.37 24.05
CA LYS A 36 8.76 18.90 22.69
C LYS A 36 7.45 18.90 21.88
N ALA A 37 6.66 17.85 22.00
CA ALA A 37 5.35 17.76 21.33
C ALA A 37 4.35 18.79 21.87
N LYS A 38 4.33 19.02 23.21
CA LYS A 38 3.52 20.07 23.85
C LYS A 38 3.92 21.47 23.41
N GLN A 39 5.22 21.68 23.10
CA GLN A 39 5.76 22.93 22.56
C GLN A 39 5.45 23.12 21.06
N GLY A 40 4.78 22.16 20.41
CA GLY A 40 4.35 22.26 19.03
C GLY A 40 5.26 21.57 18.00
N SER A 41 6.30 20.85 18.43
CA SER A 41 7.18 20.12 17.52
C SER A 41 6.40 19.06 16.74
N VAL A 42 6.26 19.27 15.43
CA VAL A 42 5.53 18.37 14.52
C VAL A 42 6.13 16.97 14.49
N SER A 43 7.48 16.90 14.46
CA SER A 43 8.17 15.61 14.48
C SER A 43 7.93 14.86 15.79
N ALA A 44 7.99 15.55 16.94
CA ALA A 44 7.73 14.94 18.25
C ALA A 44 6.26 14.46 18.35
N GLN A 45 5.32 15.24 17.88
CA GLN A 45 3.90 14.85 17.84
C GLN A 45 3.68 13.61 16.96
N SER A 46 4.27 13.57 15.77
CA SER A 46 4.19 12.41 14.87
C SER A 46 4.83 11.17 15.49
N SER A 47 6.01 11.32 16.12
CA SER A 47 6.70 10.23 16.82
C SER A 47 5.89 9.69 18.00
N LEU A 48 5.29 10.57 18.82
CA LEU A 48 4.39 10.15 19.90
C LEU A 48 3.18 9.41 19.37
N GLY A 49 2.56 9.92 18.30
CA GLY A 49 1.45 9.24 17.64
C GLY A 49 1.80 7.81 17.26
N ALA A 50 2.97 7.61 16.66
CA ALA A 50 3.46 6.30 16.28
C ALA A 50 3.79 5.40 17.49
N ILE A 51 4.43 5.93 18.54
CA ILE A 51 4.70 5.19 19.77
C ILE A 51 3.40 4.71 20.43
N TYR A 52 2.40 5.58 20.52
CA TYR A 52 1.11 5.21 21.09
C TYR A 52 0.33 4.22 20.21
N LEU A 53 0.44 4.29 18.87
CA LEU A 53 -0.10 3.25 17.99
C LEU A 53 0.53 1.88 18.29
N PHE A 54 1.86 1.84 18.44
CA PHE A 54 2.57 0.60 18.77
C PHE A 54 2.17 0.04 20.13
N ARG A 55 1.86 0.91 21.10
CA ARG A 55 1.38 0.54 22.44
C ARG A 55 -0.12 0.24 22.49
N GLU A 56 -0.81 0.30 21.36
CA GLU A 56 -2.26 0.13 21.26
C GLU A 56 -3.08 1.15 22.09
N ASP A 57 -2.44 2.25 22.51
CA ASP A 57 -3.13 3.41 23.10
C ASP A 57 -3.64 4.33 21.98
N TYR A 58 -4.74 3.90 21.37
CA TYR A 58 -5.28 4.56 20.20
C TYR A 58 -5.86 5.96 20.48
N ALA A 59 -6.29 6.22 21.72
CA ALA A 59 -6.78 7.55 22.11
C ALA A 59 -5.65 8.58 22.11
N SER A 60 -4.52 8.26 22.75
CA SER A 60 -3.32 9.10 22.74
C SER A 60 -2.71 9.20 21.36
N ALA A 61 -2.69 8.10 20.60
CA ALA A 61 -2.24 8.09 19.22
C ALA A 61 -3.02 9.08 18.35
N THR A 62 -4.35 8.99 18.39
CA THR A 62 -5.23 9.90 17.65
C THR A 62 -5.00 11.37 18.02
N TYR A 63 -4.85 11.65 19.30
CA TYR A 63 -4.60 13.01 19.79
C TYR A 63 -3.32 13.61 19.17
N TRP A 64 -2.21 12.89 19.25
CA TRP A 64 -0.93 13.39 18.78
C TRP A 64 -0.82 13.38 17.23
N LEU A 65 -1.34 12.34 16.59
CA LEU A 65 -1.38 12.28 15.12
C LEU A 65 -2.23 13.42 14.54
N ARG A 66 -3.38 13.75 15.16
CA ARG A 66 -4.20 14.88 14.72
C ARG A 66 -3.41 16.19 14.77
N LYS A 67 -2.70 16.46 15.88
CA LYS A 67 -1.88 17.68 16.00
C LYS A 67 -0.80 17.77 14.92
N ALA A 68 -0.10 16.67 14.62
CA ALA A 68 0.89 16.65 13.56
C ALA A 68 0.27 16.74 12.16
N ALA A 69 -0.87 16.08 11.93
CA ALA A 69 -1.59 16.07 10.65
C ALA A 69 -2.16 17.45 10.31
N GLU A 70 -2.69 18.17 11.30
CA GLU A 70 -3.18 19.55 11.15
C GLU A 70 -2.05 20.51 10.78
N GLN A 71 -0.82 20.24 11.20
CA GLN A 71 0.38 20.99 10.82
C GLN A 71 0.98 20.52 9.47
N GLY A 72 0.32 19.62 8.75
CA GLY A 72 0.69 19.21 7.41
C GLY A 72 1.62 18.00 7.32
N GLN A 73 1.96 17.32 8.43
CA GLN A 73 2.85 16.18 8.41
C GLN A 73 2.19 14.98 7.70
N GLN A 74 2.74 14.60 6.54
CA GLN A 74 2.13 13.64 5.62
C GLN A 74 1.92 12.23 6.21
N THR A 75 2.89 11.72 6.99
CA THR A 75 2.77 10.40 7.62
C THR A 75 1.70 10.41 8.71
N ALA A 76 1.60 11.49 9.50
CA ALA A 76 0.55 11.63 10.49
C ALA A 76 -0.83 11.73 9.83
N GLN A 77 -0.96 12.44 8.71
CA GLN A 77 -2.19 12.49 7.92
C GLN A 77 -2.59 11.10 7.44
N LYS A 78 -1.67 10.31 6.87
CA LYS A 78 -1.93 8.94 6.46
C LYS A 78 -2.37 8.08 7.65
N ASN A 79 -1.65 8.14 8.77
CA ASN A 79 -1.95 7.34 9.95
C ASN A 79 -3.30 7.73 10.59
N LEU A 80 -3.62 9.01 10.64
CA LEU A 80 -4.93 9.48 11.10
C LEU A 80 -6.06 9.02 10.17
N GLY A 81 -5.83 9.04 8.86
CA GLY A 81 -6.74 8.46 7.87
C GLY A 81 -7.02 6.98 8.13
N LEU A 82 -5.99 6.19 8.45
CA LEU A 82 -6.14 4.77 8.80
C LEU A 82 -7.00 4.59 10.07
N LEU A 83 -6.80 5.41 11.10
CA LEU A 83 -7.60 5.33 12.33
C LEU A 83 -9.08 5.57 12.05
N TYR A 84 -9.41 6.56 11.24
CA TYR A 84 -10.79 6.80 10.82
C TYR A 84 -11.33 5.70 9.91
N TYR A 85 -10.50 5.17 9.02
CA TYR A 85 -10.87 4.10 8.11
C TYR A 85 -11.26 2.82 8.86
N ASP A 86 -10.48 2.46 9.88
CA ASP A 86 -10.67 1.25 10.68
C ASP A 86 -11.60 1.45 11.90
N GLY A 87 -11.91 2.69 12.27
CA GLY A 87 -12.65 3.00 13.49
C GLY A 87 -11.87 2.66 14.76
N VAL A 88 -10.55 2.87 14.75
CA VAL A 88 -9.66 2.55 15.87
C VAL A 88 -9.30 3.83 16.62
N GLY A 89 -9.69 3.92 17.90
CA GLY A 89 -9.52 5.12 18.73
C GLY A 89 -10.47 6.28 18.36
N VAL A 90 -11.24 6.14 17.29
CA VAL A 90 -12.29 7.04 16.81
C VAL A 90 -13.44 6.22 16.23
N ASN A 91 -14.60 6.82 16.03
CA ASN A 91 -15.67 6.19 15.25
C ASN A 91 -15.21 6.04 13.78
N GLN A 92 -15.54 4.90 13.15
CA GLN A 92 -15.26 4.68 11.74
C GLN A 92 -15.94 5.75 10.90
N ASP A 93 -15.16 6.39 10.03
CA ASP A 93 -15.63 7.46 9.14
C ASP A 93 -14.78 7.45 7.86
N TYR A 94 -15.33 6.87 6.78
CA TYR A 94 -14.64 6.79 5.49
C TYR A 94 -14.48 8.15 4.80
N GLU A 95 -15.39 9.11 5.04
CA GLU A 95 -15.29 10.45 4.46
C GLU A 95 -14.14 11.24 5.12
N GLU A 96 -14.05 11.17 6.45
CA GLU A 96 -12.95 11.80 7.17
C GLU A 96 -11.61 11.09 6.85
N ALA A 97 -11.60 9.76 6.74
CA ALA A 97 -10.43 9.00 6.29
C ALA A 97 -9.96 9.45 4.89
N LEU A 98 -10.87 9.54 3.93
CA LEU A 98 -10.59 10.00 2.57
C LEU A 98 -9.95 11.39 2.56
N LYS A 99 -10.46 12.32 3.37
CA LYS A 99 -9.95 13.68 3.48
C LYS A 99 -8.49 13.70 3.96
N TRP A 100 -8.16 12.90 4.96
CA TRP A 100 -6.79 12.82 5.49
C TRP A 100 -5.85 12.10 4.52
N PHE A 101 -6.27 11.00 3.90
CA PHE A 101 -5.49 10.35 2.85
C PHE A 101 -5.23 11.26 1.67
N ARG A 102 -6.24 12.06 1.24
CA ARG A 102 -6.07 13.02 0.14
C ARG A 102 -5.01 14.06 0.46
N LYS A 103 -5.03 14.65 1.66
CA LYS A 103 -4.01 15.62 2.08
C LYS A 103 -2.59 15.03 2.04
N SER A 104 -2.43 13.80 2.49
CA SER A 104 -1.14 13.09 2.44
C SER A 104 -0.72 12.76 1.00
N ALA A 105 -1.64 12.27 0.19
CA ALA A 105 -1.40 11.87 -1.20
C ALA A 105 -1.05 13.06 -2.11
N GLU A 106 -1.68 14.22 -1.90
CA GLU A 106 -1.39 15.46 -2.60
C GLU A 106 0.03 15.99 -2.30
N GLN A 107 0.59 15.65 -1.16
CA GLN A 107 2.00 15.89 -0.82
C GLN A 107 2.97 14.87 -1.45
N GLY A 108 2.48 13.90 -2.22
CA GLY A 108 3.29 12.91 -2.90
C GLY A 108 3.50 11.61 -2.14
N TYR A 109 2.87 11.39 -0.98
CA TYR A 109 3.08 10.19 -0.19
C TYR A 109 2.46 8.95 -0.88
N ALA A 110 3.32 8.02 -1.35
CA ALA A 110 2.90 6.92 -2.22
C ALA A 110 1.89 5.97 -1.56
N ASP A 111 2.06 5.65 -0.26
CA ASP A 111 1.10 4.80 0.45
C ASP A 111 -0.31 5.43 0.50
N ALA A 112 -0.37 6.76 0.72
CA ALA A 112 -1.66 7.46 0.75
C ALA A 112 -2.30 7.52 -0.64
N GLN A 113 -1.48 7.67 -1.70
CA GLN A 113 -1.96 7.61 -3.09
C GLN A 113 -2.52 6.23 -3.41
N TYR A 114 -1.84 5.16 -2.97
CA TYR A 114 -2.33 3.78 -3.10
C TYR A 114 -3.69 3.61 -2.41
N VAL A 115 -3.82 4.05 -1.15
CA VAL A 115 -5.07 3.92 -0.39
C VAL A 115 -6.19 4.71 -1.04
N LEU A 116 -5.93 5.92 -1.56
CA LEU A 116 -6.92 6.67 -2.33
C LEU A 116 -7.39 5.91 -3.58
N GLY A 117 -6.46 5.35 -4.36
CA GLY A 117 -6.79 4.51 -5.51
C GLY A 117 -7.75 3.38 -5.11
N TRP A 118 -7.45 2.70 -4.00
CA TRP A 118 -8.28 1.63 -3.49
C TRP A 118 -9.66 2.11 -3.01
N MET A 119 -9.73 3.24 -2.29
CA MET A 119 -11.00 3.82 -1.85
C MET A 119 -11.91 4.20 -3.03
N TYR A 120 -11.34 4.72 -4.13
CA TYR A 120 -12.09 4.99 -5.35
C TYR A 120 -12.57 3.72 -6.05
N THR A 121 -11.79 2.62 -6.05
CA THR A 121 -12.26 1.34 -6.63
C THR A 121 -13.39 0.72 -5.82
N GLN A 122 -13.39 0.90 -4.49
CA GLN A 122 -14.40 0.33 -3.59
C GLN A 122 -15.61 1.24 -3.34
N GLY A 123 -15.54 2.51 -3.72
CA GLY A 123 -16.58 3.49 -3.40
C GLY A 123 -16.71 3.78 -1.90
N GLN A 124 -15.58 3.77 -1.16
CA GLN A 124 -15.58 4.00 0.28
C GLN A 124 -15.29 5.46 0.61
N GLY A 125 -16.24 6.12 1.28
CA GLY A 125 -16.19 7.55 1.58
C GLY A 125 -16.28 8.46 0.35
N VAL A 126 -16.42 7.86 -0.83
CA VAL A 126 -16.52 8.53 -2.13
C VAL A 126 -17.29 7.65 -3.10
N ARG A 127 -17.92 8.25 -4.11
CA ARG A 127 -18.51 7.46 -5.21
C ARG A 127 -17.41 6.67 -5.95
N GLN A 128 -17.68 5.41 -6.24
CA GLN A 128 -16.78 4.58 -7.04
C GLN A 128 -16.42 5.27 -8.37
N ASP A 129 -15.13 5.34 -8.67
CA ASP A 129 -14.60 5.95 -9.90
C ASP A 129 -13.25 5.31 -10.25
N ASP A 130 -13.29 4.34 -11.17
CA ASP A 130 -12.09 3.62 -11.59
C ASP A 130 -11.11 4.52 -12.35
N THR A 131 -11.59 5.61 -12.99
CA THR A 131 -10.69 6.58 -13.64
C THR A 131 -9.86 7.36 -12.62
N GLN A 132 -10.48 7.78 -11.52
CA GLN A 132 -9.76 8.39 -10.41
C GLN A 132 -8.79 7.39 -9.74
N ALA A 133 -9.23 6.14 -9.57
CA ALA A 133 -8.39 5.09 -9.01
C ALA A 133 -7.10 4.90 -9.83
N VAL A 134 -7.21 4.81 -11.17
CA VAL A 134 -6.06 4.72 -12.08
C VAL A 134 -5.10 5.89 -11.90
N GLN A 135 -5.61 7.11 -11.77
CA GLN A 135 -4.75 8.30 -11.60
C GLN A 135 -3.93 8.22 -10.30
N TRP A 136 -4.55 7.81 -9.20
CA TRP A 136 -3.88 7.68 -7.91
C TRP A 136 -2.90 6.51 -7.89
N TYR A 137 -3.31 5.33 -8.39
CA TYR A 137 -2.39 4.20 -8.51
C TYR A 137 -1.19 4.52 -9.38
N ARG A 138 -1.38 5.25 -10.49
CA ARG A 138 -0.26 5.65 -11.37
C ARG A 138 0.75 6.52 -10.62
N LYS A 139 0.30 7.53 -9.87
CA LYS A 139 1.19 8.37 -9.08
C LYS A 139 2.03 7.58 -8.09
N ALA A 140 1.42 6.61 -7.39
CA ALA A 140 2.15 5.74 -6.47
C ALA A 140 3.07 4.74 -7.22
N ALA A 141 2.60 4.15 -8.31
CA ALA A 141 3.35 3.18 -9.12
C ALA A 141 4.61 3.79 -9.75
N GLU A 142 4.54 5.05 -10.19
CA GLU A 142 5.68 5.80 -10.73
C GLU A 142 6.74 6.07 -9.66
N GLN A 143 6.37 6.10 -8.39
CA GLN A 143 7.29 6.17 -7.25
C GLN A 143 7.84 4.81 -6.82
N GLY A 144 7.48 3.71 -7.50
CA GLY A 144 7.96 2.38 -7.19
C GLY A 144 7.08 1.57 -6.24
N HIS A 145 5.88 2.06 -5.87
CA HIS A 145 4.96 1.34 -4.96
C HIS A 145 4.45 0.05 -5.64
N ALA A 146 4.91 -1.12 -5.17
CA ALA A 146 4.69 -2.41 -5.83
C ALA A 146 3.20 -2.80 -5.94
N ASP A 147 2.42 -2.61 -4.85
CA ASP A 147 0.97 -2.88 -4.89
C ASP A 147 0.24 -2.00 -5.91
N SER A 148 0.64 -0.74 -6.03
CA SER A 148 0.06 0.17 -7.04
C SER A 148 0.46 -0.21 -8.45
N GLN A 149 1.69 -0.66 -8.67
CA GLN A 149 2.13 -1.19 -9.96
C GLN A 149 1.30 -2.42 -10.34
N TYR A 150 1.10 -3.34 -9.41
CA TYR A 150 0.25 -4.51 -9.63
C TYR A 150 -1.19 -4.11 -9.97
N ASN A 151 -1.81 -3.28 -9.13
CA ASN A 151 -3.20 -2.85 -9.36
C ASN A 151 -3.37 -2.10 -10.68
N LEU A 152 -2.42 -1.24 -11.03
CA LEU A 152 -2.44 -0.55 -12.31
C LEU A 152 -2.32 -1.54 -13.48
N GLY A 153 -1.50 -2.58 -13.37
CA GLY A 153 -1.42 -3.69 -14.31
C GLY A 153 -2.77 -4.40 -14.49
N VAL A 154 -3.45 -4.70 -13.37
CA VAL A 154 -4.81 -5.30 -13.39
C VAL A 154 -5.81 -4.39 -14.11
N MET A 155 -5.79 -3.08 -13.82
CA MET A 155 -6.71 -2.13 -14.44
C MET A 155 -6.49 -2.03 -15.95
N TYR A 156 -5.25 -2.04 -16.44
CA TYR A 156 -4.94 -2.09 -17.86
C TYR A 156 -5.36 -3.41 -18.50
N ALA A 157 -5.10 -4.55 -17.84
CA ALA A 157 -5.47 -5.87 -18.36
C ALA A 157 -6.99 -6.03 -18.53
N ASN A 158 -7.78 -5.40 -17.64
CA ASN A 158 -9.23 -5.52 -17.62
C ASN A 158 -9.97 -4.34 -18.29
N GLY A 159 -9.28 -3.26 -18.64
CA GLY A 159 -9.91 -2.04 -19.14
C GLY A 159 -10.75 -1.31 -18.10
N GLN A 160 -10.32 -1.34 -16.82
CA GLN A 160 -11.01 -0.68 -15.71
C GLN A 160 -10.49 0.75 -15.54
N GLY A 161 -11.35 1.75 -15.76
CA GLY A 161 -10.98 3.16 -15.68
C GLY A 161 -9.99 3.65 -16.74
N VAL A 162 -9.50 2.74 -17.58
CA VAL A 162 -8.63 2.97 -18.74
C VAL A 162 -9.03 2.07 -19.88
N ARG A 163 -8.60 2.40 -21.10
CA ARG A 163 -8.72 1.46 -22.23
C ARG A 163 -7.88 0.22 -21.95
N GLN A 164 -8.43 -0.96 -22.20
CA GLN A 164 -7.70 -2.22 -22.08
C GLN A 164 -6.43 -2.20 -22.93
N ASP A 165 -5.31 -2.58 -22.30
CA ASP A 165 -4.00 -2.62 -22.96
C ASP A 165 -3.09 -3.64 -22.25
N ASP A 166 -2.99 -4.83 -22.84
CA ASP A 166 -2.20 -5.91 -22.28
C ASP A 166 -0.68 -5.60 -22.29
N ALA A 167 -0.19 -4.79 -23.25
CA ALA A 167 1.22 -4.41 -23.29
C ALA A 167 1.57 -3.47 -22.11
N HIS A 168 0.72 -2.52 -21.79
CA HIS A 168 0.87 -1.69 -20.58
C HIS A 168 0.71 -2.52 -19.29
N ALA A 169 -0.23 -3.48 -19.25
CA ALA A 169 -0.38 -4.38 -18.12
C ALA A 169 0.92 -5.15 -17.83
N VAL A 170 1.55 -5.74 -18.87
CA VAL A 170 2.82 -6.45 -18.75
C VAL A 170 3.93 -5.55 -18.19
N GLN A 171 4.01 -4.29 -18.64
CA GLN A 171 5.03 -3.36 -18.14
C GLN A 171 4.88 -3.12 -16.63
N TRP A 172 3.66 -2.93 -16.15
CA TRP A 172 3.40 -2.70 -14.74
C TRP A 172 3.55 -3.97 -13.90
N TYR A 173 3.05 -5.11 -14.37
CA TYR A 173 3.29 -6.40 -13.70
C TYR A 173 4.77 -6.70 -13.57
N ARG A 174 5.58 -6.43 -14.62
CA ARG A 174 7.04 -6.64 -14.56
C ARG A 174 7.69 -5.83 -13.45
N LYS A 175 7.37 -4.54 -13.34
CA LYS A 175 7.91 -3.68 -12.28
C LYS A 175 7.57 -4.20 -10.88
N ALA A 176 6.33 -4.64 -10.65
CA ALA A 176 5.93 -5.22 -9.37
C ALA A 176 6.59 -6.60 -9.14
N ALA A 177 6.65 -7.45 -10.17
CA ALA A 177 7.24 -8.79 -10.12
C ALA A 177 8.75 -8.75 -9.82
N GLU A 178 9.47 -7.78 -10.36
CA GLU A 178 10.91 -7.54 -10.10
C GLU A 178 11.16 -7.14 -8.64
N GLN A 179 10.18 -6.53 -7.98
CA GLN A 179 10.20 -6.24 -6.56
C GLN A 179 9.78 -7.43 -5.68
N GLY A 180 9.46 -8.58 -6.27
CA GLY A 180 9.08 -9.79 -5.55
C GLY A 180 7.57 -9.92 -5.31
N PHE A 181 6.73 -9.05 -5.88
CA PHE A 181 5.27 -9.13 -5.70
C PHE A 181 4.73 -10.40 -6.36
N VAL A 182 4.27 -11.34 -5.53
CA VAL A 182 3.99 -12.72 -5.95
C VAL A 182 2.87 -12.81 -6.99
N ASP A 183 1.77 -12.07 -6.80
CA ASP A 183 0.65 -12.05 -7.75
C ASP A 183 1.08 -11.47 -9.11
N ALA A 184 1.97 -10.47 -9.11
CA ALA A 184 2.51 -9.91 -10.34
C ALA A 184 3.44 -10.89 -11.06
N GLN A 185 4.24 -11.67 -10.33
CA GLN A 185 5.06 -12.73 -10.90
C GLN A 185 4.19 -13.79 -11.58
N TYR A 186 3.14 -14.24 -10.91
CA TYR A 186 2.20 -15.19 -11.48
C TYR A 186 1.51 -14.63 -12.74
N ASN A 187 0.95 -13.41 -12.67
CA ASN A 187 0.28 -12.80 -13.81
C ASN A 187 1.23 -12.57 -14.99
N LEU A 188 2.46 -12.15 -14.73
CA LEU A 188 3.46 -11.98 -15.77
C LEU A 188 3.83 -13.31 -16.44
N GLY A 189 3.97 -14.39 -15.65
CA GLY A 189 4.16 -15.76 -16.17
C GLY A 189 3.00 -16.18 -17.08
N TRP A 190 1.78 -15.90 -16.68
CA TRP A 190 0.59 -16.17 -17.48
C TRP A 190 0.57 -15.36 -18.78
N MET A 191 0.92 -14.06 -18.72
CA MET A 191 0.97 -13.20 -19.93
C MET A 191 1.98 -13.74 -20.96
N TYR A 192 3.15 -14.22 -20.52
CA TYR A 192 4.13 -14.88 -21.40
C TYR A 192 3.63 -16.23 -21.91
N ASN A 193 2.97 -17.03 -21.08
CA ASN A 193 2.42 -18.32 -21.50
C ASN A 193 1.38 -18.17 -22.61
N GLU A 194 0.50 -17.18 -22.49
CA GLU A 194 -0.58 -16.93 -23.45
C GLU A 194 -0.19 -16.00 -24.59
N GLY A 195 0.97 -15.37 -24.56
CA GLY A 195 1.38 -14.38 -25.56
C GLY A 195 0.50 -13.11 -25.52
N ARG A 196 0.01 -12.72 -24.33
CA ARG A 196 -0.82 -11.53 -24.14
C ARG A 196 0.02 -10.31 -23.81
N GLY A 197 -0.03 -9.29 -24.67
CA GLY A 197 0.76 -8.06 -24.51
C GLY A 197 2.27 -8.22 -24.73
N VAL A 198 2.72 -9.45 -24.95
CA VAL A 198 4.09 -9.86 -25.26
C VAL A 198 4.06 -11.01 -26.27
N HIS A 199 5.18 -11.29 -26.93
CA HIS A 199 5.33 -12.54 -27.65
C HIS A 199 5.29 -13.71 -26.68
N GLN A 200 4.60 -14.80 -27.08
CA GLN A 200 4.56 -16.03 -26.29
C GLN A 200 5.99 -16.55 -26.07
N ASP A 201 6.32 -16.80 -24.82
CA ASP A 201 7.63 -17.29 -24.40
C ASP A 201 7.51 -18.19 -23.18
N TYR A 202 7.56 -19.49 -23.40
CA TYR A 202 7.44 -20.50 -22.36
C TYR A 202 8.62 -20.48 -21.38
N VAL A 203 9.80 -20.07 -21.81
CA VAL A 203 10.99 -19.97 -20.94
C VAL A 203 10.79 -18.83 -19.93
N GLU A 204 10.34 -17.67 -20.39
CA GLU A 204 10.00 -16.58 -19.49
C GLU A 204 8.79 -16.91 -18.60
N ALA A 205 7.78 -17.62 -19.13
CA ALA A 205 6.65 -18.07 -18.32
C ALA A 205 7.10 -18.98 -17.16
N VAL A 206 7.92 -19.99 -17.45
CA VAL A 206 8.52 -20.87 -16.42
C VAL A 206 9.33 -20.08 -15.42
N ARG A 207 10.14 -19.13 -15.86
CA ARG A 207 10.97 -18.30 -14.99
C ARG A 207 10.12 -17.52 -13.97
N TRP A 208 9.04 -16.89 -14.40
CA TRP A 208 8.18 -16.09 -13.54
C TRP A 208 7.29 -16.95 -12.66
N TYR A 209 6.74 -18.06 -13.17
CA TYR A 209 6.02 -19.03 -12.36
C TYR A 209 6.91 -19.65 -11.28
N SER A 210 8.19 -19.96 -11.59
CA SER A 210 9.13 -20.49 -10.60
C SER A 210 9.32 -19.53 -9.44
N LYS A 211 9.50 -18.23 -9.71
CA LYS A 211 9.62 -17.21 -8.64
C LYS A 211 8.39 -17.12 -7.76
N ALA A 212 7.19 -17.20 -8.34
CA ALA A 212 5.96 -17.20 -7.59
C ALA A 212 5.78 -18.52 -6.78
N ALA A 213 6.13 -19.65 -7.39
CA ALA A 213 6.06 -20.97 -6.76
C ALA A 213 7.01 -21.11 -5.57
N GLU A 214 8.22 -20.57 -5.65
CA GLU A 214 9.19 -20.50 -4.56
C GLU A 214 8.65 -19.72 -3.35
N GLN A 215 7.77 -18.74 -3.59
CA GLN A 215 7.05 -18.00 -2.55
C GLN A 215 5.79 -18.73 -2.04
N GLY A 216 5.54 -19.94 -2.52
CA GLY A 216 4.40 -20.77 -2.09
C GLY A 216 3.09 -20.49 -2.84
N TYR A 217 3.12 -19.83 -4.00
CA TYR A 217 1.92 -19.56 -4.78
C TYR A 217 1.42 -20.82 -5.48
N ALA A 218 0.30 -21.37 -5.00
CA ALA A 218 -0.20 -22.70 -5.39
C ALA A 218 -0.49 -22.82 -6.89
N ASP A 219 -1.12 -21.79 -7.48
CA ASP A 219 -1.47 -21.80 -8.91
C ASP A 219 -0.21 -21.77 -9.78
N ALA A 220 0.86 -21.09 -9.35
CA ALA A 220 2.13 -21.11 -10.05
C ALA A 220 2.80 -22.49 -9.97
N GLN A 221 2.75 -23.17 -8.81
CA GLN A 221 3.25 -24.54 -8.66
C GLN A 221 2.51 -25.51 -9.57
N PHE A 222 1.18 -25.39 -9.66
CA PHE A 222 0.37 -26.19 -10.57
C PHE A 222 0.72 -25.93 -12.04
N ASN A 223 0.80 -24.68 -12.47
CA ASN A 223 1.12 -24.33 -13.84
C ASN A 223 2.53 -24.81 -14.25
N LEU A 224 3.50 -24.72 -13.33
CA LEU A 224 4.83 -25.30 -13.57
C LEU A 224 4.78 -26.81 -13.80
N ALA A 225 4.06 -27.55 -12.97
CA ALA A 225 3.92 -29.00 -13.14
C ALA A 225 3.32 -29.32 -14.52
N VAL A 226 2.28 -28.62 -14.93
CA VAL A 226 1.67 -28.80 -16.28
C VAL A 226 2.67 -28.48 -17.39
N MET A 227 3.52 -27.47 -17.25
CA MET A 227 4.50 -27.09 -18.29
C MET A 227 5.66 -28.07 -18.40
N TYR A 228 6.02 -28.79 -17.34
CA TYR A 228 7.07 -29.81 -17.38
C TYR A 228 6.59 -31.18 -17.88
N ASP A 229 5.26 -31.42 -17.89
CA ASP A 229 4.65 -32.67 -18.41
C ASP A 229 4.38 -32.65 -19.93
N GLN A 230 4.66 -31.53 -20.61
CA GLN A 230 4.52 -31.34 -22.06
C GLN A 230 5.86 -31.43 -22.77
#